data_280b543aff8dad83e912a4b07f2e34bb
#
_entry.id   280b543aff8dad83e912a4b07f2e34bb
#
_cell.length_a   1.000
_cell.length_b   1.000
_cell.length_c   1.000
_cell.angle_alpha   90.00
_cell.angle_beta   90.00
_cell.angle_gamma   90.00
#
_symmetry.space_group_name_H-M   'P 1'
#
loop_
_entity.id
_entity.type
_entity.pdbx_description
1 polymer ?
#
loop_
_entity_poly.entity_id
_entity_poly.type
_entity_poly.pdbx_seq_one_letter_code
_entity_poly.pdbx_strand_id
1 'polypeptide(L)'
;MKILVSGATGNVGRLVVEQALARGHEVVALARNPQNLQLEHPNLTTGAVDILDAQALKPWLQGVDAVISTVGIGTSKTPTTLYSAGTKNLLDAMQEHGVSRLVVISSEVAEHWAHQGLFKLWVVLPLLQHFLGATYDDMRRMDVVLWESTAQWTAVRAPRIQPMKPKGSYRLPAPRTTP
;
A
#
# COMPACT_ATOMS: atom_id res chain seq x y z
N MET A 1 0.33 -11.86 -15.86
CA MET A 1 1.28 -11.43 -14.83
C MET A 1 0.92 -12.09 -13.51
N LYS A 2 1.92 -12.39 -12.69
CA LYS A 2 1.72 -12.84 -11.32
C LYS A 2 1.89 -11.64 -10.37
N ILE A 3 0.82 -11.26 -9.68
CA ILE A 3 0.77 -10.06 -8.84
C ILE A 3 0.65 -10.46 -7.38
N LEU A 4 1.56 -9.99 -6.53
CA LEU A 4 1.43 -10.14 -5.09
C LEU A 4 0.67 -8.95 -4.50
N VAL A 5 -0.37 -9.21 -3.74
CA VAL A 5 -1.15 -8.20 -3.02
C VAL A 5 -0.99 -8.42 -1.52
N SER A 6 -0.30 -7.52 -0.83
CA SER A 6 -0.24 -7.54 0.63
C SER A 6 -1.35 -6.66 1.24
N GLY A 7 -1.92 -7.11 2.38
CA GLY A 7 -3.11 -6.49 2.94
C GLY A 7 -4.39 -6.88 2.21
N ALA A 8 -4.41 -8.05 1.56
CA ALA A 8 -5.46 -8.52 0.65
C ALA A 8 -6.88 -8.60 1.28
N THR A 9 -6.99 -8.74 2.59
CA THR A 9 -8.29 -8.81 3.30
C THR A 9 -8.86 -7.44 3.69
N GLY A 10 -8.10 -6.36 3.46
CA GLY A 10 -8.55 -4.99 3.66
C GLY A 10 -9.55 -4.54 2.58
N ASN A 11 -10.29 -3.43 2.84
CA ASN A 11 -11.29 -2.91 1.91
C ASN A 11 -10.72 -2.62 0.52
N VAL A 12 -9.51 -2.08 0.43
CA VAL A 12 -8.84 -1.83 -0.85
C VAL A 12 -8.23 -3.11 -1.40
N GLY A 13 -7.57 -3.91 -0.55
CA GLY A 13 -6.88 -5.12 -0.98
C GLY A 13 -7.82 -6.13 -1.65
N ARG A 14 -9.00 -6.35 -1.07
CA ARG A 14 -10.02 -7.22 -1.67
C ARG A 14 -10.38 -6.78 -3.09
N LEU A 15 -10.66 -5.48 -3.29
CA LEU A 15 -10.99 -4.93 -4.60
C LEU A 15 -9.84 -5.05 -5.61
N VAL A 16 -8.60 -4.91 -5.14
CA VAL A 16 -7.42 -5.11 -5.99
C VAL A 16 -7.31 -6.56 -6.42
N VAL A 17 -7.48 -7.52 -5.49
CA VAL A 17 -7.47 -8.96 -5.80
C VAL A 17 -8.56 -9.31 -6.82
N GLU A 18 -9.81 -8.91 -6.56
CA GLU A 18 -10.95 -9.16 -7.45
C GLU A 18 -10.71 -8.59 -8.85
N GLN A 19 -10.22 -7.35 -8.95
CA GLN A 19 -9.96 -6.71 -10.23
C GLN A 19 -8.76 -7.32 -10.97
N ALA A 20 -7.73 -7.76 -10.27
CA ALA A 20 -6.58 -8.42 -10.88
C ALA A 20 -6.99 -9.78 -11.48
N LEU A 21 -7.75 -10.58 -10.73
CA LEU A 21 -8.29 -11.86 -11.20
C LEU A 21 -9.22 -11.68 -12.40
N ALA A 22 -10.13 -10.68 -12.36
CA ALA A 22 -11.03 -10.37 -13.46
C ALA A 22 -10.30 -9.94 -14.75
N ARG A 23 -9.04 -9.46 -14.63
CA ARG A 23 -8.17 -9.16 -15.78
C ARG A 23 -7.30 -10.33 -16.21
N GLY A 24 -7.50 -11.52 -15.65
CA GLY A 24 -6.76 -12.73 -16.01
C GLY A 24 -5.35 -12.81 -15.41
N HIS A 25 -5.06 -12.05 -14.36
CA HIS A 25 -3.79 -12.17 -13.66
C HIS A 25 -3.79 -13.34 -12.67
N GLU A 26 -2.62 -13.90 -12.43
CA GLU A 26 -2.37 -14.78 -11.27
C GLU A 26 -2.14 -13.89 -10.05
N VAL A 27 -2.79 -14.20 -8.93
CA VAL A 27 -2.73 -13.36 -7.73
C VAL A 27 -2.25 -14.16 -6.52
N VAL A 28 -1.23 -13.62 -5.85
CA VAL A 28 -0.79 -14.08 -4.52
C VAL A 28 -1.31 -13.07 -3.50
N ALA A 29 -2.32 -13.47 -2.73
CA ALA A 29 -2.99 -12.61 -1.76
C ALA A 29 -2.48 -12.88 -0.34
N LEU A 30 -1.72 -11.95 0.23
CA LEU A 30 -1.13 -12.08 1.56
C LEU A 30 -1.88 -11.22 2.58
N ALA A 31 -2.20 -11.84 3.72
CA ALA A 31 -2.79 -11.19 4.87
C ALA A 31 -2.48 -11.99 6.15
N ARG A 32 -2.60 -11.37 7.32
CA ARG A 32 -2.48 -12.08 8.61
C ARG A 32 -3.57 -13.17 8.78
N ASN A 33 -4.76 -12.90 8.24
CA ASN A 33 -5.91 -13.82 8.29
C ASN A 33 -6.51 -13.96 6.89
N PRO A 34 -5.88 -14.72 5.97
CA PRO A 34 -6.31 -14.80 4.56
C PRO A 34 -7.70 -15.42 4.37
N GLN A 35 -8.18 -16.24 5.32
CA GLN A 35 -9.54 -16.79 5.32
C GLN A 35 -10.63 -15.70 5.29
N ASN A 36 -10.32 -14.47 5.75
CA ASN A 36 -11.26 -13.36 5.71
C ASN A 36 -11.47 -12.81 4.28
N LEU A 37 -10.68 -13.24 3.31
CA LEU A 37 -10.86 -12.84 1.91
C LEU A 37 -12.13 -13.45 1.32
N GLN A 38 -12.48 -14.69 1.73
CA GLN A 38 -13.69 -15.40 1.29
C GLN A 38 -13.87 -15.39 -0.26
N LEU A 39 -12.79 -15.63 -0.97
CA LEU A 39 -12.73 -15.65 -2.42
C LEU A 39 -12.01 -16.91 -2.87
N GLU A 40 -12.62 -17.63 -3.80
CA GLU A 40 -12.03 -18.81 -4.45
C GLU A 40 -11.88 -18.55 -5.94
N HIS A 41 -10.71 -18.79 -6.47
CA HIS A 41 -10.44 -18.64 -7.89
C HIS A 41 -9.25 -19.50 -8.30
N PRO A 42 -9.23 -20.14 -9.49
CA PRO A 42 -8.13 -21.00 -9.92
C PRO A 42 -6.78 -20.29 -10.00
N ASN A 43 -6.77 -18.98 -10.26
CA ASN A 43 -5.56 -18.16 -10.33
C ASN A 43 -5.27 -17.40 -9.03
N LEU A 44 -5.89 -17.78 -7.90
CA LEU A 44 -5.67 -17.16 -6.59
C LEU A 44 -4.92 -18.12 -5.67
N THR A 45 -3.81 -17.66 -5.14
CA THR A 45 -3.10 -18.30 -4.02
C THR A 45 -3.16 -17.37 -2.82
N THR A 46 -3.52 -17.90 -1.64
CA THR A 46 -3.57 -17.11 -0.40
C THR A 46 -2.49 -17.53 0.57
N GLY A 47 -1.95 -16.59 1.33
CA GLY A 47 -0.93 -16.86 2.35
C GLY A 47 -1.16 -16.09 3.64
N ALA A 48 -0.94 -16.77 4.79
CA ALA A 48 -0.97 -16.15 6.10
C ALA A 48 0.41 -15.56 6.43
N VAL A 49 0.57 -14.26 6.22
CA VAL A 49 1.85 -13.56 6.41
C VAL A 49 1.60 -12.21 7.07
N ASP A 50 2.39 -11.89 8.09
CA ASP A 50 2.55 -10.52 8.57
C ASP A 50 3.66 -9.85 7.76
N ILE A 51 3.36 -8.69 7.17
CA ILE A 51 4.35 -7.92 6.39
C ILE A 51 5.57 -7.49 7.22
N LEU A 52 5.45 -7.48 8.54
CA LEU A 52 6.55 -7.20 9.46
C LEU A 52 7.48 -8.40 9.67
N ASP A 53 7.05 -9.60 9.28
CA ASP A 53 7.91 -10.80 9.29
C ASP A 53 8.62 -10.94 7.94
N ALA A 54 9.83 -10.40 7.86
CA ALA A 54 10.64 -10.43 6.64
C ALA A 54 10.96 -11.86 6.17
N GLN A 55 11.12 -12.82 7.08
CA GLN A 55 11.47 -14.19 6.71
C GLN A 55 10.25 -14.94 6.14
N ALA A 56 9.08 -14.78 6.75
CA ALA A 56 7.85 -15.37 6.26
C ALA A 56 7.41 -14.80 4.90
N LEU A 57 7.81 -13.56 4.59
CA LEU A 57 7.44 -12.87 3.36
C LEU A 57 8.23 -13.35 2.14
N LYS A 58 9.53 -13.62 2.29
CA LYS A 58 10.45 -13.92 1.18
C LYS A 58 9.98 -15.00 0.21
N PRO A 59 9.55 -16.20 0.66
CA PRO A 59 9.17 -17.27 -0.27
C PRO A 59 8.04 -16.91 -1.23
N TRP A 60 7.21 -15.94 -0.85
CA TRP A 60 6.04 -15.53 -1.62
C TRP A 60 6.37 -14.66 -2.84
N LEU A 61 7.59 -14.12 -2.92
CA LEU A 61 8.03 -13.28 -4.03
C LEU A 61 8.53 -14.10 -5.24
N GLN A 62 8.64 -15.42 -5.11
CA GLN A 62 9.15 -16.27 -6.20
C GLN A 62 8.23 -16.21 -7.42
N GLY A 63 8.80 -15.76 -8.53
CA GLY A 63 8.10 -15.65 -9.81
C GLY A 63 7.02 -14.57 -9.87
N VAL A 64 7.03 -13.63 -8.93
CA VAL A 64 6.13 -12.46 -8.92
C VAL A 64 6.65 -11.40 -9.88
N ASP A 65 5.76 -10.81 -10.69
CA ASP A 65 6.10 -9.74 -11.65
C ASP A 65 5.97 -8.35 -11.01
N ALA A 66 5.00 -8.18 -10.08
CA ALA A 66 4.72 -6.90 -9.43
C ALA A 66 4.11 -7.09 -8.04
N VAL A 67 4.35 -6.12 -7.16
CA VAL A 67 3.80 -6.08 -5.80
C VAL A 67 2.86 -4.88 -5.64
N ILE A 68 1.69 -5.11 -5.04
CA ILE A 68 0.75 -4.07 -4.63
C ILE A 68 0.56 -4.16 -3.11
N SER A 69 1.02 -3.16 -2.38
CA SER A 69 0.84 -3.07 -0.93
C SER A 69 -0.37 -2.22 -0.60
N THR A 70 -1.37 -2.85 -0.01
CA THR A 70 -2.61 -2.21 0.47
C THR A 70 -2.74 -2.28 1.99
N VAL A 71 -1.62 -2.50 2.67
CA VAL A 71 -1.61 -2.59 4.13
C VAL A 71 -2.03 -1.29 4.78
N GLY A 72 -2.70 -1.42 5.91
CA GLY A 72 -3.13 -0.28 6.70
C GLY A 72 -3.51 -0.70 8.11
N ILE A 73 -3.41 0.23 9.05
CA ILE A 73 -3.75 0.02 10.47
C ILE A 73 -5.24 0.13 10.75
N GLY A 74 -6.07 0.37 9.73
CA GLY A 74 -7.50 0.62 9.90
C GLY A 74 -7.75 1.91 10.69
N THR A 75 -8.52 1.82 11.77
CA THR A 75 -8.87 2.96 12.65
C THR A 75 -7.96 3.09 13.88
N SER A 76 -6.87 2.31 13.97
CA SER A 76 -5.94 2.39 15.10
C SER A 76 -5.26 3.76 15.15
N LYS A 77 -5.09 4.27 16.38
CA LYS A 77 -4.39 5.55 16.65
C LYS A 77 -3.03 5.33 17.30
N THR A 78 -2.65 4.07 17.53
CA THR A 78 -1.38 3.75 18.17
C THR A 78 -0.22 3.99 17.21
N PRO A 79 0.95 4.40 17.73
CA PRO A 79 2.16 4.46 16.93
C PRO A 79 2.41 3.15 16.20
N THR A 80 2.87 3.25 14.96
CA THR A 80 3.09 2.09 14.09
C THR A 80 4.36 2.25 13.27
N THR A 81 4.93 1.14 12.85
CA THR A 81 5.99 1.03 11.85
C THR A 81 5.52 0.18 10.65
N LEU A 82 4.22 -0.10 10.57
CA LEU A 82 3.66 -1.00 9.57
C LEU A 82 3.96 -0.55 8.14
N TYR A 83 3.88 0.76 7.89
CA TYR A 83 4.11 1.31 6.55
C TYR A 83 5.59 1.32 6.20
N SER A 84 6.43 1.87 7.06
CA SER A 84 7.88 1.99 6.79
C SER A 84 8.60 0.64 6.85
N ALA A 85 8.47 -0.10 7.96
CA ALA A 85 9.14 -1.38 8.10
C ALA A 85 8.55 -2.46 7.18
N GLY A 86 7.22 -2.50 7.02
CA GLY A 86 6.58 -3.42 6.11
C GLY A 86 6.98 -3.19 4.65
N THR A 87 7.07 -1.92 4.21
CA THR A 87 7.54 -1.60 2.86
C THR A 87 9.01 -1.94 2.68
N LYS A 88 9.85 -1.71 3.72
CA LYS A 88 11.26 -2.12 3.65
C LYS A 88 11.38 -3.64 3.48
N ASN A 89 10.64 -4.44 4.26
CA ASN A 89 10.65 -5.89 4.13
C ASN A 89 10.21 -6.35 2.73
N LEU A 90 9.19 -5.70 2.14
CA LEU A 90 8.77 -5.97 0.77
C LEU A 90 9.88 -5.66 -0.23
N LEU A 91 10.52 -4.50 -0.13
CA LEU A 91 11.60 -4.08 -1.03
C LEU A 91 12.80 -5.02 -0.94
N ASP A 92 13.20 -5.42 0.27
CA ASP A 92 14.30 -6.35 0.48
C ASP A 92 13.99 -7.72 -0.17
N ALA A 93 12.77 -8.25 0.06
CA ALA A 93 12.34 -9.51 -0.55
C ALA A 93 12.18 -9.40 -2.09
N MET A 94 11.70 -8.27 -2.61
CA MET A 94 11.61 -7.99 -4.04
C MET A 94 12.99 -7.97 -4.68
N GLN A 95 13.96 -7.33 -4.05
CA GLN A 95 15.34 -7.27 -4.53
C GLN A 95 15.97 -8.67 -4.62
N GLU A 96 15.76 -9.51 -3.60
CA GLU A 96 16.27 -10.89 -3.59
C GLU A 96 15.71 -11.75 -4.75
N HIS A 97 14.46 -11.47 -5.17
CA HIS A 97 13.76 -12.21 -6.23
C HIS A 97 13.74 -11.50 -7.60
N GLY A 98 14.44 -10.36 -7.74
CA GLY A 98 14.51 -9.61 -8.99
C GLY A 98 13.19 -8.92 -9.39
N VAL A 99 12.27 -8.70 -8.44
CA VAL A 99 11.01 -7.99 -8.67
C VAL A 99 11.26 -6.50 -8.57
N SER A 100 10.96 -5.73 -9.61
CA SER A 100 11.25 -4.29 -9.65
C SER A 100 10.02 -3.40 -9.43
N ARG A 101 8.80 -3.88 -9.70
CA ARG A 101 7.59 -3.05 -9.71
C ARG A 101 6.84 -3.10 -8.37
N LEU A 102 6.69 -1.93 -7.72
CA LEU A 102 5.95 -1.78 -6.47
C LEU A 102 4.89 -0.69 -6.57
N VAL A 103 3.67 -0.97 -6.09
CA VAL A 103 2.64 0.05 -5.85
C VAL A 103 2.27 0.04 -4.38
N VAL A 104 2.26 1.18 -3.73
CA VAL A 104 1.86 1.32 -2.32
C VAL A 104 0.71 2.31 -2.18
N ILE A 105 -0.15 2.07 -1.20
CA ILE A 105 -1.18 3.04 -0.80
C ILE A 105 -0.61 3.95 0.29
N SER A 106 -0.74 5.25 0.07
CA SER A 106 -0.36 6.29 1.01
C SER A 106 -1.52 7.28 1.21
N SER A 107 -1.30 8.34 1.95
CA SER A 107 -2.28 9.39 2.18
C SER A 107 -1.82 10.72 1.57
N GLU A 108 -2.75 11.50 1.05
CA GLU A 108 -2.50 12.88 0.63
C GLU A 108 -1.88 13.73 1.77
N VAL A 109 -2.26 13.43 3.01
CA VAL A 109 -1.75 14.14 4.20
C VAL A 109 -0.28 13.84 4.50
N ALA A 110 0.23 12.70 4.03
CA ALA A 110 1.65 12.36 4.16
C ALA A 110 2.54 13.16 3.20
N GLU A 111 1.96 13.79 2.17
CA GLU A 111 2.69 14.63 1.22
C GLU A 111 3.27 15.89 1.88
N HIS A 112 4.35 16.44 1.31
CA HIS A 112 5.04 17.62 1.85
C HIS A 112 4.10 18.83 1.93
N TRP A 113 4.09 19.53 3.07
CA TRP A 113 3.12 20.57 3.41
C TRP A 113 3.13 21.80 2.49
N ALA A 114 4.22 22.02 1.78
CA ALA A 114 4.39 23.18 0.88
C ALA A 114 3.35 23.26 -0.25
N HIS A 115 2.63 22.18 -0.53
CA HIS A 115 1.66 22.11 -1.62
C HIS A 115 0.19 22.12 -1.16
N GLN A 116 -0.05 22.32 0.13
CA GLN A 116 -1.39 22.32 0.70
C GLN A 116 -1.86 23.77 0.96
N GLY A 117 -3.07 24.11 0.52
CA GLY A 117 -3.61 25.46 0.72
C GLY A 117 -3.65 25.89 2.19
N LEU A 118 -3.57 27.21 2.45
CA LEU A 118 -3.45 27.79 3.80
C LEU A 118 -4.49 27.27 4.80
N PHE A 119 -5.73 27.08 4.38
CA PHE A 119 -6.79 26.57 5.27
C PHE A 119 -6.50 25.11 5.73
N LYS A 120 -6.05 24.23 4.81
CA LYS A 120 -5.63 22.87 5.18
C LYS A 120 -4.43 22.91 6.12
N LEU A 121 -3.46 23.80 5.86
CA LEU A 121 -2.22 23.91 6.63
C LEU A 121 -2.49 24.33 8.08
N TRP A 122 -3.37 25.30 8.29
CA TRP A 122 -3.56 25.92 9.60
C TRP A 122 -4.66 25.28 10.46
N VAL A 123 -5.64 24.62 9.85
CA VAL A 123 -6.79 24.08 10.58
C VAL A 123 -6.86 22.56 10.47
N VAL A 124 -6.84 22.01 9.24
CA VAL A 124 -7.10 20.59 9.03
C VAL A 124 -5.91 19.74 9.43
N LEU A 125 -4.69 20.15 9.06
CA LEU A 125 -3.47 19.37 9.36
C LEU A 125 -3.16 19.29 10.85
N PRO A 126 -3.21 20.35 11.67
CA PRO A 126 -2.98 20.23 13.11
C PRO A 126 -3.98 19.29 13.79
N LEU A 127 -5.26 19.34 13.37
CA LEU A 127 -6.28 18.45 13.90
C LEU A 127 -6.02 16.99 13.51
N LEU A 128 -5.71 16.72 12.25
CA LEU A 128 -5.37 15.38 11.78
C LEU A 128 -4.05 14.87 12.41
N GLN A 129 -3.06 15.75 12.57
CA GLN A 129 -1.80 15.42 13.23
C GLN A 129 -2.02 15.03 14.69
N HIS A 130 -2.92 15.73 15.40
CA HIS A 130 -3.25 15.39 16.78
C HIS A 130 -3.85 13.98 16.92
N PHE A 131 -4.74 13.59 15.98
CA PHE A 131 -5.44 12.30 16.07
C PHE A 131 -4.75 11.13 15.35
N LEU A 132 -4.02 11.39 14.29
CA LEU A 132 -3.46 10.37 13.38
C LEU A 132 -1.97 10.61 13.07
N GLY A 133 -1.32 11.52 13.81
CA GLY A 133 0.05 11.96 13.52
C GLY A 133 1.05 10.81 13.42
N ALA A 134 0.99 9.87 14.36
CA ALA A 134 1.89 8.71 14.36
C ALA A 134 1.76 7.86 13.07
N THR A 135 0.56 7.74 12.51
CA THR A 135 0.33 7.05 11.24
C THR A 135 0.94 7.81 10.06
N TYR A 136 0.72 9.12 10.02
CA TYR A 136 1.27 9.96 8.94
C TYR A 136 2.80 10.08 9.03
N ASP A 137 3.35 10.08 10.24
CA ASP A 137 4.80 10.07 10.43
C ASP A 137 5.43 8.75 9.94
N ASP A 138 4.74 7.62 10.13
CA ASP A 138 5.20 6.34 9.57
C ASP A 138 5.07 6.30 8.04
N MET A 139 4.02 6.88 7.47
CA MET A 139 3.89 7.00 6.01
C MET A 139 4.98 7.91 5.41
N ARG A 140 5.41 8.97 6.12
CA ARG A 140 6.56 9.79 5.69
C ARG A 140 7.87 9.01 5.76
N ARG A 141 8.06 8.18 6.79
CA ARG A 141 9.21 7.25 6.86
C ARG A 141 9.18 6.23 5.72
N MET A 142 7.99 5.73 5.36
CA MET A 142 7.84 4.88 4.17
C MET A 142 8.27 5.60 2.90
N ASP A 143 7.93 6.89 2.73
CA ASP A 143 8.36 7.67 1.57
C ASP A 143 9.90 7.73 1.48
N VAL A 144 10.61 7.92 2.61
CA VAL A 144 12.08 7.88 2.64
C VAL A 144 12.60 6.52 2.18
N VAL A 145 12.04 5.43 2.71
CA VAL A 145 12.41 4.06 2.32
C VAL A 145 12.20 3.82 0.82
N LEU A 146 11.11 4.36 0.25
CA LEU A 146 10.85 4.26 -1.19
C LEU A 146 11.88 5.03 -2.01
N TRP A 147 12.22 6.26 -1.61
CA TRP A 147 13.22 7.10 -2.29
C TRP A 147 14.63 6.51 -2.27
N GLU A 148 14.99 5.82 -1.21
CA GLU A 148 16.28 5.13 -1.08
C GLU A 148 16.35 3.81 -1.86
N SER A 149 15.20 3.30 -2.34
CA SER A 149 15.13 2.04 -3.08
C SER A 149 15.44 2.20 -4.56
N THR A 150 15.88 1.12 -5.19
CA THR A 150 16.06 1.01 -6.65
C THR A 150 14.80 0.52 -7.37
N ALA A 151 13.70 0.28 -6.64
CA ALA A 151 12.46 -0.23 -7.21
C ALA A 151 11.75 0.84 -8.06
N GLN A 152 11.00 0.37 -9.06
CA GLN A 152 10.08 1.20 -9.84
C GLN A 152 8.77 1.35 -9.06
N TRP A 153 8.75 2.25 -8.10
CA TRP A 153 7.60 2.40 -7.22
C TRP A 153 6.60 3.47 -7.67
N THR A 154 5.38 3.31 -7.19
CA THR A 154 4.31 4.31 -7.28
C THR A 154 3.57 4.38 -5.95
N ALA A 155 3.51 5.57 -5.34
CA ALA A 155 2.70 5.81 -4.15
C ALA A 155 1.35 6.44 -4.55
N VAL A 156 0.25 5.72 -4.31
CA VAL A 156 -1.10 6.22 -4.55
C VAL A 156 -1.56 6.99 -3.31
N ARG A 157 -1.56 8.31 -3.39
CA ARG A 157 -1.91 9.21 -2.28
C ARG A 157 -3.41 9.50 -2.28
N ALA A 158 -4.16 8.63 -1.60
CA ALA A 158 -5.61 8.78 -1.50
C ALA A 158 -6.00 9.81 -0.43
N PRO A 159 -6.91 10.78 -0.73
CA PRO A 159 -7.37 11.74 0.28
C PRO A 159 -8.22 11.07 1.36
N ARG A 160 -9.24 10.34 0.97
CA ARG A 160 -10.10 9.54 1.85
C ARG A 160 -10.71 8.39 1.05
N ILE A 161 -10.46 7.18 1.49
CA ILE A 161 -11.06 5.99 0.89
C ILE A 161 -12.42 5.77 1.55
N GLN A 162 -13.49 5.71 0.75
CA GLN A 162 -14.86 5.51 1.23
C GLN A 162 -15.51 4.34 0.48
N PRO A 163 -16.36 3.55 1.16
CA PRO A 163 -17.14 2.49 0.53
C PRO A 163 -18.29 3.10 -0.29
N MET A 164 -17.98 3.60 -1.47
CA MET A 164 -18.95 4.20 -2.39
C MET A 164 -18.95 3.46 -3.73
N LYS A 165 -20.06 3.52 -4.45
CA LYS A 165 -20.11 3.02 -5.85
C LYS A 165 -19.07 3.79 -6.69
N PRO A 166 -18.30 3.08 -7.55
CA PRO A 166 -17.33 3.72 -8.42
C PRO A 166 -18.02 4.77 -9.32
N LYS A 167 -17.44 5.94 -9.44
CA LYS A 167 -17.93 6.99 -10.37
C LYS A 167 -17.40 6.81 -11.80
N GLY A 168 -16.50 5.85 -12.02
CA GLY A 168 -15.90 5.58 -13.32
C GLY A 168 -14.97 6.68 -13.87
N SER A 169 -14.80 7.78 -13.13
CA SER A 169 -13.92 8.89 -13.52
C SER A 169 -13.11 9.38 -12.34
N TYR A 170 -11.85 9.70 -12.58
CA TYR A 170 -10.94 10.31 -11.60
C TYR A 170 -10.03 11.34 -12.30
N ARG A 171 -9.56 12.31 -11.54
CA ARG A 171 -8.55 13.25 -12.01
C ARG A 171 -7.22 12.87 -11.41
N LEU A 172 -6.22 12.71 -12.27
CA LEU A 172 -4.83 12.68 -11.82
C LEU A 172 -4.30 14.11 -11.85
N PRO A 173 -3.68 14.62 -10.78
CA PRO A 173 -2.88 15.81 -10.89
C PRO A 173 -1.77 15.56 -11.91
N ALA A 174 -1.34 16.60 -12.60
CA ALA A 174 -0.18 16.49 -13.49
C ALA A 174 1.00 15.90 -12.71
N PRO A 175 1.79 14.96 -13.32
CA PRO A 175 2.95 14.42 -12.67
C PRO A 175 3.87 15.57 -12.25
N ARG A 176 4.08 15.71 -10.95
CA ARG A 176 5.06 16.66 -10.44
C ARG A 176 6.42 16.03 -10.64
N THR A 177 7.15 16.51 -11.61
CA THR A 177 8.59 16.27 -11.69
C THR A 177 9.20 16.97 -10.49
N THR A 178 9.64 16.24 -9.49
CA THR A 178 10.53 16.78 -8.45
C THR A 178 11.83 17.19 -9.12
N PRO A 179 12.35 18.39 -8.80
CA PRO A 179 13.63 18.85 -9.33
C PRO A 179 14.77 17.96 -8.91
#